data_0750dd2bf489fab137c917e39e6b4035
#
_entry.id   0750dd2bf489fab137c917e39e6b4035
#
_cell.length_a   1.000
_cell.length_b   1.000
_cell.length_c   1.000
_cell.angle_alpha   90.00
_cell.angle_beta   90.00
_cell.angle_gamma   90.00
#
_symmetry.space_group_name_H-M   'P 1'
#
loop_
_entity.id
_entity.type
_entity.pdbx_description
1 polymer ?
#
loop_
_entity_poly.entity_id
_entity_poly.type
_entity_poly.pdbx_seq_one_letter_code
_entity_poly.pdbx_strand_id
1 'polypeptide(L)'
;MPEPSVVLVTGASSGFGMETATLLSQRGFRVFGTSRKPSARAGLGYEMIRLDVDSDESVNECVKAVLDKTRRLDVLVNNAGFVLSGGIEETSVEEAKGQFETNFFGAVRMVKACLPVMRRQGSGQIINISSIAAWIPIPFEGYYAAAKAALLAYSQALRHEVKSFGVKVSVVEPGFFRTKLGETLHTSEERITDYDQMRDRAVKALEEDIEKGGDPRTVAEKILRIVESRSPRLEYLVGKSGRYRAMKLVLPESSFESGVRRRYKLD
;
A
#
# COMPACT_ATOMS: atom_id res chain seq x y z
N MET A 1 -6.20 -16.04 -29.35
CA MET A 1 -6.31 -16.14 -27.87
C MET A 1 -6.72 -14.74 -27.39
N PRO A 2 -7.57 -14.60 -26.37
CA PRO A 2 -7.89 -13.28 -25.84
C PRO A 2 -6.60 -12.60 -25.35
N GLU A 3 -6.50 -11.29 -25.57
CA GLU A 3 -5.34 -10.51 -25.10
C GLU A 3 -5.23 -10.60 -23.57
N PRO A 4 -4.02 -10.72 -23.02
CA PRO A 4 -3.81 -10.78 -21.58
C PRO A 4 -4.25 -9.47 -20.92
N SER A 5 -4.88 -9.59 -19.75
CA SER A 5 -5.27 -8.43 -18.95
C SER A 5 -4.06 -7.60 -18.56
N VAL A 6 -4.21 -6.28 -18.67
CA VAL A 6 -3.15 -5.28 -18.41
C VAL A 6 -3.20 -4.82 -16.96
N VAL A 7 -2.07 -4.94 -16.27
CA VAL A 7 -1.93 -4.59 -14.85
C VAL A 7 -0.84 -3.53 -14.68
N LEU A 8 -1.15 -2.47 -13.94
CA LEU A 8 -0.19 -1.44 -13.52
C LEU A 8 0.01 -1.52 -12.01
N VAL A 9 1.27 -1.71 -11.57
CA VAL A 9 1.65 -1.84 -10.17
C VAL A 9 2.57 -0.69 -9.77
N THR A 10 2.14 0.16 -8.84
CA THR A 10 3.00 1.25 -8.36
C THR A 10 3.99 0.76 -7.30
N GLY A 11 5.22 1.30 -7.31
CA GLY A 11 6.26 0.92 -6.35
C GLY A 11 6.74 -0.53 -6.49
N ALA A 12 6.95 -1.00 -7.72
CA ALA A 12 7.32 -2.39 -8.03
C ALA A 12 8.85 -2.66 -8.00
N SER A 13 9.65 -1.77 -7.42
CA SER A 13 11.11 -1.96 -7.30
C SER A 13 11.52 -2.90 -6.17
N SER A 14 10.68 -3.08 -5.16
CA SER A 14 10.93 -3.91 -3.98
C SER A 14 9.64 -4.38 -3.31
N GLY A 15 9.74 -5.19 -2.27
CA GLY A 15 8.67 -5.57 -1.36
C GLY A 15 7.43 -6.15 -2.05
N PHE A 16 6.24 -5.78 -1.55
CA PHE A 16 4.96 -6.30 -2.07
C PHE A 16 4.74 -5.99 -3.55
N GLY A 17 5.16 -4.80 -4.00
CA GLY A 17 4.99 -4.40 -5.40
C GLY A 17 5.78 -5.28 -6.35
N MET A 18 7.03 -5.58 -6.04
CA MET A 18 7.88 -6.46 -6.83
C MET A 18 7.35 -7.91 -6.83
N GLU A 19 6.99 -8.45 -5.68
CA GLU A 19 6.41 -9.80 -5.58
C GLU A 19 5.09 -9.91 -6.36
N THR A 20 4.25 -8.87 -6.28
CA THR A 20 2.98 -8.80 -7.01
C THR A 20 3.21 -8.76 -8.51
N ALA A 21 4.07 -7.85 -8.99
CA ALA A 21 4.36 -7.71 -10.42
C ALA A 21 4.96 -8.99 -10.99
N THR A 22 5.90 -9.62 -10.26
CA THR A 22 6.52 -10.89 -10.65
C THR A 22 5.49 -12.01 -10.74
N LEU A 23 4.67 -12.19 -9.70
CA LEU A 23 3.68 -13.26 -9.66
C LEU A 23 2.62 -13.11 -10.75
N LEU A 24 2.10 -11.90 -10.96
CA LEU A 24 1.11 -11.63 -12.02
C LEU A 24 1.68 -11.87 -13.41
N SER A 25 2.93 -11.45 -13.66
CA SER A 25 3.61 -11.73 -14.92
C SER A 25 3.78 -13.24 -15.18
N GLN A 26 4.20 -14.01 -14.16
CA GLN A 26 4.29 -15.48 -14.24
C GLN A 26 2.94 -16.16 -14.53
N ARG A 27 1.83 -15.49 -14.21
CA ARG A 27 0.46 -15.96 -14.48
C ARG A 27 -0.11 -15.50 -15.81
N GLY A 28 0.73 -14.89 -16.67
CA GLY A 28 0.36 -14.50 -18.02
C GLY A 28 -0.34 -13.16 -18.15
N PHE A 29 -0.36 -12.33 -17.09
CA PHE A 29 -0.82 -10.95 -17.18
C PHE A 29 0.23 -10.09 -17.87
N ARG A 30 -0.20 -9.06 -18.61
CA ARG A 30 0.69 -8.03 -19.12
C ARG A 30 0.93 -6.98 -18.03
N VAL A 31 2.06 -7.07 -17.35
CA VAL A 31 2.35 -6.25 -16.17
C VAL A 31 3.31 -5.11 -16.49
N PHE A 32 2.96 -3.93 -15.99
CA PHE A 32 3.81 -2.75 -15.90
C PHE A 32 4.07 -2.44 -14.43
N GLY A 33 5.32 -2.60 -14.00
CA GLY A 33 5.77 -2.16 -12.70
C GLY A 33 6.30 -0.74 -12.76
N THR A 34 6.27 0.01 -11.66
CA THR A 34 6.79 1.37 -11.67
C THR A 34 7.74 1.65 -10.53
N SER A 35 8.62 2.64 -10.74
CA SER A 35 9.55 3.17 -9.76
C SER A 35 9.99 4.58 -10.17
N ARG A 36 10.38 5.42 -9.20
CA ARG A 36 11.03 6.73 -9.48
C ARG A 36 12.33 6.56 -10.27
N LYS A 37 13.06 5.48 -10.02
CA LYS A 37 14.32 5.12 -10.69
C LYS A 37 14.21 3.68 -11.21
N PRO A 38 13.55 3.46 -12.36
CA PRO A 38 13.44 2.13 -12.91
C PRO A 38 14.84 1.62 -13.28
N SER A 39 15.25 0.51 -12.69
CA SER A 39 16.44 -0.20 -13.11
C SER A 39 16.07 -1.22 -14.19
N ALA A 40 16.87 -1.29 -15.24
CA ALA A 40 16.78 -2.34 -16.26
C ALA A 40 17.28 -3.66 -15.65
N ARG A 41 16.48 -4.29 -14.78
CA ARG A 41 16.77 -5.65 -14.31
C ARG A 41 16.33 -6.61 -15.42
N ALA A 42 17.30 -7.26 -16.06
CA ALA A 42 16.99 -8.34 -16.99
C ALA A 42 16.25 -9.47 -16.27
N GLY A 43 15.24 -10.05 -16.91
CA GLY A 43 14.57 -11.25 -16.41
C GLY A 43 13.39 -11.04 -15.45
N LEU A 44 12.90 -9.81 -15.24
CA LEU A 44 11.74 -9.55 -14.40
C LEU A 44 10.42 -10.14 -14.92
N GLY A 45 10.34 -10.44 -16.22
CA GLY A 45 9.09 -10.89 -16.87
C GLY A 45 8.03 -9.80 -17.03
N TYR A 46 8.28 -8.57 -16.57
CA TYR A 46 7.42 -7.40 -16.72
C TYR A 46 8.23 -6.14 -17.04
N GLU A 47 7.57 -5.15 -17.60
CA GLU A 47 8.18 -3.89 -17.99
C GLU A 47 8.18 -2.90 -16.82
N MET A 48 9.30 -2.19 -16.61
CA MET A 48 9.40 -1.11 -15.63
C MET A 48 9.23 0.25 -16.30
N ILE A 49 8.34 1.08 -15.78
CA ILE A 49 8.08 2.46 -16.20
C ILE A 49 8.46 3.42 -15.08
N ARG A 50 9.00 4.59 -15.46
CA ARG A 50 9.25 5.66 -14.49
C ARG A 50 7.93 6.22 -13.98
N LEU A 51 7.83 6.37 -12.65
CA LEU A 51 6.69 7.00 -12.00
C LEU A 51 7.13 7.60 -10.66
N ASP A 52 6.79 8.86 -10.49
CA ASP A 52 6.69 9.53 -9.21
C ASP A 52 5.21 9.80 -8.93
N VAL A 53 4.66 9.14 -7.92
CA VAL A 53 3.22 9.28 -7.57
C VAL A 53 2.89 10.63 -6.96
N ASP A 54 3.89 11.41 -6.56
CA ASP A 54 3.74 12.73 -5.98
C ASP A 54 3.65 13.83 -7.07
N SER A 55 3.85 13.47 -8.36
CA SER A 55 3.78 14.36 -9.51
C SER A 55 2.62 14.01 -10.44
N ASP A 56 1.69 14.95 -10.64
CA ASP A 56 0.58 14.81 -11.60
C ASP A 56 1.10 14.56 -13.03
N GLU A 57 2.16 15.25 -13.44
CA GLU A 57 2.78 15.08 -14.77
C GLU A 57 3.32 13.67 -14.93
N SER A 58 4.12 13.17 -13.97
CA SER A 58 4.69 11.83 -13.99
C SER A 58 3.61 10.74 -14.02
N VAL A 59 2.51 10.94 -13.29
CA VAL A 59 1.36 10.03 -13.28
C VAL A 59 0.70 9.98 -14.66
N ASN A 60 0.45 11.13 -15.27
CA ASN A 60 -0.18 11.21 -16.59
C ASN A 60 0.70 10.59 -17.67
N GLU A 61 2.01 10.86 -17.66
CA GLU A 61 2.99 10.26 -18.58
C GLU A 61 3.04 8.73 -18.43
N CYS A 62 3.06 8.23 -17.20
CA CYS A 62 3.09 6.80 -16.93
C CYS A 62 1.84 6.09 -17.48
N VAL A 63 0.65 6.62 -17.18
CA VAL A 63 -0.61 6.04 -17.66
C VAL A 63 -0.69 6.11 -19.18
N LYS A 64 -0.27 7.24 -19.77
CA LYS A 64 -0.19 7.38 -21.23
C LYS A 64 0.74 6.34 -21.85
N ALA A 65 1.93 6.12 -21.29
CA ALA A 65 2.89 5.13 -21.79
C ALA A 65 2.33 3.70 -21.77
N VAL A 66 1.52 3.33 -20.76
CA VAL A 66 0.81 2.05 -20.73
C VAL A 66 -0.24 1.98 -21.83
N LEU A 67 -1.05 3.04 -22.00
CA LEU A 67 -2.14 3.06 -22.96
C LEU A 67 -1.64 3.11 -24.41
N ASP A 68 -0.56 3.79 -24.70
CA ASP A 68 0.09 3.80 -26.03
C ASP A 68 0.50 2.38 -26.46
N LYS A 69 0.86 1.51 -25.50
CA LYS A 69 1.29 0.13 -25.76
C LYS A 69 0.16 -0.90 -25.79
N THR A 70 -0.94 -0.61 -25.09
CA THR A 70 -1.96 -1.63 -24.80
C THR A 70 -3.38 -1.21 -25.14
N ARG A 71 -3.63 0.09 -25.24
CA ARG A 71 -4.94 0.73 -25.43
C ARG A 71 -5.99 0.39 -24.35
N ARG A 72 -5.57 -0.33 -23.30
CA ARG A 72 -6.43 -0.75 -22.19
C ARG A 72 -5.66 -0.75 -20.86
N LEU A 73 -6.39 -0.71 -19.76
CA LEU A 73 -5.87 -0.91 -18.42
C LEU A 73 -6.95 -1.61 -17.58
N ASP A 74 -6.68 -2.84 -17.15
CA ASP A 74 -7.66 -3.67 -16.46
C ASP A 74 -7.52 -3.62 -14.95
N VAL A 75 -6.29 -3.52 -14.44
CA VAL A 75 -6.02 -3.53 -13.01
C VAL A 75 -5.00 -2.44 -12.66
N LEU A 76 -5.32 -1.67 -11.62
CA LEU A 76 -4.40 -0.77 -10.94
C LEU A 76 -4.13 -1.31 -9.54
N VAL A 77 -2.86 -1.51 -9.19
CA VAL A 77 -2.41 -1.83 -7.83
C VAL A 77 -1.64 -0.63 -7.27
N ASN A 78 -2.29 0.15 -6.40
CA ASN A 78 -1.66 1.24 -5.67
C ASN A 78 -0.90 0.70 -4.47
N ASN A 79 0.40 0.48 -4.67
CA ASN A 79 1.30 -0.08 -3.65
C ASN A 79 2.42 0.90 -3.24
N ALA A 80 2.74 1.90 -4.05
CA ALA A 80 3.76 2.88 -3.71
C ALA A 80 3.48 3.53 -2.35
N GLY A 81 4.51 3.66 -1.53
CA GLY A 81 4.40 4.22 -0.19
C GLY A 81 5.66 3.99 0.63
N PHE A 82 5.75 4.70 1.75
CA PHE A 82 6.82 4.57 2.74
C PHE A 82 6.25 4.70 4.15
N VAL A 83 7.05 4.43 5.16
CA VAL A 83 6.71 4.60 6.58
C VAL A 83 7.52 5.76 7.13
N LEU A 84 6.88 6.74 7.72
CA LEU A 84 7.50 7.77 8.53
C LEU A 84 7.32 7.38 10.01
N SER A 85 8.42 7.16 10.71
CA SER A 85 8.47 6.85 12.13
C SER A 85 9.01 8.04 12.90
N GLY A 86 8.25 8.48 13.90
CA GLY A 86 8.59 9.60 14.78
C GLY A 86 7.44 9.88 15.74
N GLY A 87 7.73 10.53 16.86
CA GLY A 87 6.71 11.04 17.76
C GLY A 87 5.81 12.05 17.04
N ILE A 88 4.54 12.11 17.42
CA ILE A 88 3.59 13.09 16.86
C ILE A 88 4.14 14.52 17.03
N GLU A 89 4.73 14.81 18.18
CA GLU A 89 5.33 16.11 18.50
C GLU A 89 6.68 16.34 17.78
N GLU A 90 7.41 15.27 17.47
CA GLU A 90 8.71 15.31 16.79
C GLU A 90 8.58 15.46 15.27
N THR A 91 7.43 15.08 14.70
CA THR A 91 7.22 15.07 13.25
C THR A 91 6.64 16.40 12.81
N SER A 92 7.38 17.13 11.99
CA SER A 92 6.91 18.39 11.43
C SER A 92 5.66 18.21 10.55
N VAL A 93 4.88 19.28 10.38
CA VAL A 93 3.70 19.25 9.50
C VAL A 93 4.10 18.98 8.05
N GLU A 94 5.26 19.44 7.63
CA GLU A 94 5.82 19.21 6.29
C GLU A 94 6.14 17.74 6.05
N GLU A 95 6.78 17.05 6.99
CA GLU A 95 7.01 15.60 6.93
C GLU A 95 5.71 14.82 6.92
N ALA A 96 4.75 15.22 7.76
CA ALA A 96 3.41 14.64 7.78
C ALA A 96 2.69 14.80 6.44
N LYS A 97 2.76 15.99 5.81
CA LYS A 97 2.25 16.22 4.45
C LYS A 97 2.92 15.32 3.42
N GLY A 98 4.25 15.15 3.49
CA GLY A 98 5.00 14.24 2.62
C GLY A 98 4.54 12.79 2.74
N GLN A 99 4.25 12.33 3.98
CA GLN A 99 3.68 11.00 4.23
C GLN A 99 2.31 10.84 3.57
N PHE A 100 1.43 11.86 3.68
CA PHE A 100 0.12 11.85 3.03
C PHE A 100 0.23 11.97 1.52
N GLU A 101 1.17 12.79 1.04
CA GLU A 101 1.38 13.03 -0.39
C GLU A 101 1.61 11.71 -1.14
N THR A 102 2.56 10.92 -0.67
CA THR A 102 2.88 9.64 -1.31
C THR A 102 1.82 8.57 -1.00
N ASN A 103 1.47 8.36 0.29
CA ASN A 103 0.70 7.20 0.71
C ASN A 103 -0.81 7.32 0.46
N PHE A 104 -1.31 8.54 0.34
CA PHE A 104 -2.72 8.82 0.09
C PHE A 104 -2.94 9.55 -1.24
N PHE A 105 -2.40 10.76 -1.41
CA PHE A 105 -2.64 11.54 -2.63
C PHE A 105 -2.01 10.91 -3.87
N GLY A 106 -0.88 10.21 -3.75
CA GLY A 106 -0.31 9.42 -4.83
C GLY A 106 -1.29 8.37 -5.36
N ALA A 107 -1.95 7.62 -4.47
CA ALA A 107 -2.99 6.67 -4.86
C ALA A 107 -4.22 7.38 -5.48
N VAL A 108 -4.62 8.53 -4.96
CA VAL A 108 -5.72 9.34 -5.52
C VAL A 108 -5.39 9.79 -6.94
N ARG A 109 -4.17 10.29 -7.21
CA ARG A 109 -3.71 10.68 -8.56
C ARG A 109 -3.80 9.51 -9.52
N MET A 110 -3.27 8.36 -9.13
CA MET A 110 -3.32 7.15 -9.94
C MET A 110 -4.74 6.73 -10.26
N VAL A 111 -5.64 6.77 -9.28
CA VAL A 111 -7.07 6.49 -9.51
C VAL A 111 -7.67 7.49 -10.50
N LYS A 112 -7.44 8.79 -10.33
CA LYS A 112 -7.95 9.84 -11.23
C LYS A 112 -7.44 9.68 -12.66
N ALA A 113 -6.21 9.25 -12.85
CA ALA A 113 -5.63 9.04 -14.17
C ALA A 113 -6.14 7.73 -14.85
N CYS A 114 -6.34 6.66 -14.08
CA CYS A 114 -6.73 5.34 -14.60
C CYS A 114 -8.25 5.19 -14.76
N LEU A 115 -9.05 5.76 -13.86
CA LEU A 115 -10.50 5.58 -13.80
C LEU A 115 -11.24 5.98 -15.10
N PRO A 116 -10.89 7.08 -15.81
CA PRO A 116 -11.54 7.42 -17.07
C PRO A 116 -11.43 6.34 -18.14
N VAL A 117 -10.30 5.62 -18.17
CA VAL A 117 -10.09 4.49 -19.11
C VAL A 117 -10.97 3.32 -18.70
N MET A 118 -10.94 2.90 -17.44
CA MET A 118 -11.72 1.79 -16.92
C MET A 118 -13.23 2.05 -17.08
N ARG A 119 -13.68 3.29 -16.86
CA ARG A 119 -15.06 3.69 -17.05
C ARG A 119 -15.50 3.56 -18.52
N ARG A 120 -14.67 4.00 -19.47
CA ARG A 120 -14.96 3.81 -20.91
C ARG A 120 -14.97 2.35 -21.33
N GLN A 121 -14.13 1.52 -20.70
CA GLN A 121 -14.10 0.06 -20.93
C GLN A 121 -15.33 -0.64 -20.33
N GLY A 122 -16.08 -0.01 -19.41
CA GLY A 122 -17.15 -0.65 -18.65
C GLY A 122 -16.64 -1.73 -17.68
N SER A 123 -15.33 -1.75 -17.40
CA SER A 123 -14.71 -2.75 -16.55
C SER A 123 -13.35 -2.25 -16.02
N GLY A 124 -12.98 -2.68 -14.82
CA GLY A 124 -11.68 -2.38 -14.21
C GLY A 124 -11.61 -2.88 -12.78
N GLN A 125 -10.38 -2.97 -12.25
CA GLN A 125 -10.14 -3.23 -10.83
C GLN A 125 -9.11 -2.27 -10.27
N ILE A 126 -9.40 -1.70 -9.11
CA ILE A 126 -8.48 -0.87 -8.33
C ILE A 126 -8.21 -1.58 -7.02
N ILE A 127 -6.94 -1.83 -6.72
CA ILE A 127 -6.50 -2.50 -5.50
C ILE A 127 -5.56 -1.54 -4.76
N ASN A 128 -6.01 -1.05 -3.61
CA ASN A 128 -5.23 -0.14 -2.78
C ASN A 128 -4.56 -0.92 -1.64
N ILE A 129 -3.25 -0.74 -1.46
CA ILE A 129 -2.51 -1.37 -0.36
C ILE A 129 -2.54 -0.42 0.85
N SER A 130 -3.43 -0.71 1.79
CA SER A 130 -3.49 -0.06 3.08
C SER A 130 -2.58 -0.77 4.09
N SER A 131 -2.97 -0.88 5.33
CA SER A 131 -2.24 -1.55 6.41
C SER A 131 -3.18 -1.90 7.54
N ILE A 132 -2.78 -2.85 8.39
CA ILE A 132 -3.41 -3.04 9.71
C ILE A 132 -3.34 -1.77 10.57
N ALA A 133 -2.33 -0.92 10.33
CA ALA A 133 -2.18 0.37 11.00
C ALA A 133 -3.38 1.31 10.80
N ALA A 134 -4.18 1.15 9.73
CA ALA A 134 -5.42 1.88 9.53
C ALA A 134 -6.46 1.61 10.63
N TRP A 135 -6.36 0.48 11.31
CA TRP A 135 -7.27 0.06 12.39
C TRP A 135 -6.60 0.10 13.76
N ILE A 136 -5.32 -0.17 13.81
CA ILE A 136 -4.51 -0.29 15.03
C ILE A 136 -3.30 0.60 14.84
N PRO A 137 -3.41 1.90 15.16
CA PRO A 137 -2.28 2.81 15.11
C PRO A 137 -1.15 2.32 16.01
N ILE A 138 0.06 2.29 15.44
CA ILE A 138 1.27 1.89 16.14
C ILE A 138 1.91 3.15 16.71
N PRO A 139 2.39 3.13 17.96
CA PRO A 139 3.13 4.25 18.53
C PRO A 139 4.33 4.64 17.65
N PHE A 140 4.58 5.92 17.51
CA PHE A 140 5.61 6.51 16.63
C PHE A 140 5.39 6.31 15.11
N GLU A 141 4.18 5.85 14.70
CA GLU A 141 3.75 5.78 13.30
C GLU A 141 2.40 6.47 13.06
N GLY A 142 2.08 7.48 13.85
CA GLY A 142 0.76 8.12 13.84
C GLY A 142 0.34 8.66 12.47
N TYR A 143 1.23 9.35 11.77
CA TYR A 143 0.94 9.91 10.44
C TYR A 143 0.85 8.85 9.34
N TYR A 144 1.65 7.78 9.44
CA TYR A 144 1.50 6.61 8.57
C TYR A 144 0.14 5.95 8.76
N ALA A 145 -0.26 5.69 10.01
CA ALA A 145 -1.55 5.12 10.33
C ALA A 145 -2.71 5.98 9.82
N ALA A 146 -2.63 7.30 10.02
CA ALA A 146 -3.63 8.26 9.53
C ALA A 146 -3.74 8.24 8.00
N ALA A 147 -2.63 8.22 7.26
CA ALA A 147 -2.64 8.14 5.80
C ALA A 147 -3.25 6.83 5.30
N LYS A 148 -2.96 5.69 5.96
CA LYS A 148 -3.55 4.38 5.62
C LYS A 148 -5.03 4.28 5.99
N ALA A 149 -5.46 4.92 7.06
CA ALA A 149 -6.88 5.04 7.41
C ALA A 149 -7.64 5.92 6.40
N ALA A 150 -7.05 7.04 5.98
CA ALA A 150 -7.59 7.89 4.92
C ALA A 150 -7.76 7.11 3.61
N LEU A 151 -6.76 6.31 3.20
CA LEU A 151 -6.83 5.48 1.99
C LEU A 151 -7.93 4.42 2.09
N LEU A 152 -8.14 3.82 3.27
CA LEU A 152 -9.21 2.86 3.51
C LEU A 152 -10.58 3.54 3.33
N ALA A 153 -10.83 4.65 4.02
CA ALA A 153 -12.09 5.40 3.94
C ALA A 153 -12.37 5.89 2.51
N TYR A 154 -11.36 6.44 1.82
CA TYR A 154 -11.44 6.82 0.42
C TYR A 154 -11.86 5.65 -0.48
N SER A 155 -11.26 4.47 -0.28
CA SER A 155 -11.56 3.28 -1.08
C SER A 155 -12.98 2.77 -0.86
N GLN A 156 -13.50 2.89 0.36
CA GLN A 156 -14.89 2.56 0.70
C GLN A 156 -15.86 3.44 -0.07
N ALA A 157 -15.65 4.77 -0.07
CA ALA A 157 -16.47 5.71 -0.83
C ALA A 157 -16.37 5.46 -2.34
N LEU A 158 -15.15 5.38 -2.87
CA LEU A 158 -14.88 5.15 -4.29
C LEU A 158 -15.59 3.90 -4.82
N ARG A 159 -15.62 2.81 -4.03
CA ARG A 159 -16.29 1.57 -4.44
C ARG A 159 -17.78 1.79 -4.77
N HIS A 160 -18.46 2.63 -4.01
CA HIS A 160 -19.86 2.95 -4.28
C HIS A 160 -20.02 3.80 -5.54
N GLU A 161 -19.16 4.79 -5.71
CA GLU A 161 -19.23 5.73 -6.83
C GLU A 161 -18.98 5.07 -8.20
N VAL A 162 -18.04 4.09 -8.26
CA VAL A 162 -17.62 3.51 -9.54
C VAL A 162 -18.33 2.21 -9.90
N LYS A 163 -19.19 1.70 -9.02
CA LYS A 163 -19.86 0.40 -9.19
C LYS A 163 -20.70 0.33 -10.47
N SER A 164 -21.41 1.40 -10.80
CA SER A 164 -22.25 1.49 -12.01
C SER A 164 -21.44 1.46 -13.32
N PHE A 165 -20.15 1.77 -13.24
CA PHE A 165 -19.23 1.73 -14.38
C PHE A 165 -18.55 0.36 -14.55
N GLY A 166 -18.92 -0.66 -13.78
CA GLY A 166 -18.29 -1.98 -13.82
C GLY A 166 -16.88 -2.02 -13.20
N VAL A 167 -16.47 -0.95 -12.50
CA VAL A 167 -15.16 -0.87 -11.83
C VAL A 167 -15.29 -1.39 -10.40
N LYS A 168 -14.34 -2.24 -10.01
CA LYS A 168 -14.29 -2.87 -8.70
C LYS A 168 -13.16 -2.25 -7.88
N VAL A 169 -13.40 -2.03 -6.60
CA VAL A 169 -12.39 -1.50 -5.68
C VAL A 169 -12.19 -2.48 -4.53
N SER A 170 -10.93 -2.75 -4.21
CA SER A 170 -10.53 -3.59 -3.08
C SER A 170 -9.40 -2.94 -2.31
N VAL A 171 -9.34 -3.20 -1.01
CA VAL A 171 -8.27 -2.78 -0.12
C VAL A 171 -7.62 -4.03 0.45
N VAL A 172 -6.30 -4.09 0.37
CA VAL A 172 -5.49 -5.12 1.03
C VAL A 172 -4.84 -4.48 2.25
N GLU A 173 -4.96 -5.14 3.38
CA GLU A 173 -4.49 -4.65 4.67
C GLU A 173 -3.48 -5.65 5.25
N PRO A 174 -2.21 -5.58 4.84
CA PRO A 174 -1.16 -6.41 5.40
C PRO A 174 -0.91 -6.10 6.88
N GLY A 175 -0.57 -7.14 7.65
CA GLY A 175 0.08 -6.99 8.94
C GLY A 175 1.59 -6.83 8.77
N PHE A 176 2.36 -7.48 9.64
CA PHE A 176 3.82 -7.46 9.56
C PHE A 176 4.33 -8.53 8.59
N PHE A 177 5.20 -8.12 7.69
CA PHE A 177 5.83 -8.96 6.68
C PHE A 177 7.31 -8.62 6.54
N ARG A 178 8.13 -9.62 6.20
CA ARG A 178 9.57 -9.45 5.94
C ARG A 178 9.77 -8.68 4.64
N THR A 179 9.79 -7.38 4.74
CA THR A 179 10.13 -6.48 3.64
C THR A 179 11.46 -5.78 3.95
N LYS A 180 12.08 -5.20 2.94
CA LYS A 180 13.26 -4.35 3.14
C LYS A 180 12.85 -3.01 3.76
N LEU A 181 12.47 -3.03 5.03
CA LEU A 181 11.99 -1.86 5.75
C LEU A 181 13.00 -0.71 5.69
N GLY A 182 14.30 -1.01 5.80
CA GLY A 182 15.35 0.02 5.73
C GLY A 182 15.38 0.84 4.44
N GLU A 183 14.74 0.36 3.35
CA GLU A 183 14.60 1.14 2.11
C GLU A 183 13.37 2.06 2.12
N THR A 184 12.42 1.85 3.05
CA THR A 184 11.12 2.55 3.08
C THR A 184 10.78 3.15 4.44
N LEU A 185 11.60 2.94 5.46
CA LEU A 185 11.47 3.57 6.77
C LEU A 185 12.24 4.89 6.78
N HIS A 186 11.52 5.98 6.97
CA HIS A 186 12.06 7.30 7.24
C HIS A 186 11.83 7.64 8.70
N THR A 187 12.72 8.38 9.32
CA THR A 187 12.56 8.88 10.68
C THR A 187 12.38 10.39 10.66
N SER A 188 11.60 10.93 11.60
CA SER A 188 11.48 12.38 11.78
C SER A 188 12.83 13.03 11.98
N GLU A 189 13.01 14.23 11.43
CA GLU A 189 14.26 14.99 11.53
C GLU A 189 14.49 15.53 12.95
N GLU A 190 13.44 16.06 13.57
CA GLU A 190 13.49 16.53 14.95
C GLU A 190 13.43 15.38 15.94
N ARG A 191 14.14 15.52 17.06
CA ARG A 191 14.15 14.61 18.18
C ARG A 191 14.01 15.35 19.49
N ILE A 192 13.05 14.89 20.30
CA ILE A 192 12.82 15.37 21.66
C ILE A 192 13.39 14.32 22.61
N THR A 193 14.36 14.71 23.44
CA THR A 193 15.09 13.79 24.32
C THR A 193 14.18 13.00 25.25
N ASP A 194 13.06 13.57 25.68
CA ASP A 194 12.09 12.93 26.56
C ASP A 194 11.44 11.70 25.90
N TYR A 195 11.40 11.62 24.56
CA TYR A 195 10.88 10.47 23.81
C TYR A 195 11.94 9.44 23.43
N ASP A 196 13.25 9.75 23.53
CA ASP A 196 14.33 8.90 22.99
C ASP A 196 14.18 7.43 23.39
N GLN A 197 14.10 7.14 24.70
CA GLN A 197 14.04 5.77 25.16
C GLN A 197 12.77 5.04 24.69
N MET A 198 11.65 5.73 24.68
CA MET A 198 10.35 5.17 24.31
C MET A 198 10.29 4.91 22.81
N ARG A 199 10.77 5.89 22.02
CA ARG A 199 10.87 5.78 20.55
C ARG A 199 11.77 4.63 20.14
N ASP A 200 12.99 4.53 20.71
CA ASP A 200 13.96 3.50 20.36
C ASP A 200 13.41 2.08 20.69
N ARG A 201 12.71 1.94 21.83
CA ARG A 201 12.04 0.67 22.16
C ARG A 201 10.91 0.34 21.19
N ALA A 202 10.10 1.33 20.80
CA ALA A 202 9.01 1.14 19.87
C ALA A 202 9.51 0.77 18.47
N VAL A 203 10.50 1.49 17.94
CA VAL A 203 11.14 1.18 16.65
C VAL A 203 11.74 -0.22 16.65
N LYS A 204 12.49 -0.59 17.70
CA LYS A 204 13.04 -1.93 17.84
C LYS A 204 11.97 -3.01 17.89
N ALA A 205 10.86 -2.77 18.58
CA ALA A 205 9.74 -3.71 18.64
C ALA A 205 9.05 -3.87 17.26
N LEU A 206 8.97 -2.79 16.48
CA LEU A 206 8.47 -2.82 15.11
C LEU A 206 9.40 -3.63 14.18
N GLU A 207 10.70 -3.38 14.25
CA GLU A 207 11.71 -4.15 13.49
C GLU A 207 11.61 -5.65 13.78
N GLU A 208 11.49 -6.02 15.08
CA GLU A 208 11.26 -7.43 15.49
C GLU A 208 9.96 -8.00 14.91
N ASP A 209 8.88 -7.23 14.87
CA ASP A 209 7.61 -7.68 14.27
C ASP A 209 7.72 -7.90 12.77
N ILE A 210 8.50 -7.08 12.08
CA ILE A 210 8.75 -7.20 10.65
C ILE A 210 9.66 -8.40 10.36
N GLU A 211 10.76 -8.58 11.11
CA GLU A 211 11.66 -9.74 10.95
C GLU A 211 10.93 -11.07 11.16
N LYS A 212 10.03 -11.13 12.17
CA LYS A 212 9.18 -12.29 12.47
C LYS A 212 7.92 -12.33 11.61
N GLY A 213 7.77 -11.38 10.70
CA GLY A 213 6.63 -11.21 9.82
C GLY A 213 6.47 -12.32 8.78
N GLY A 214 5.34 -12.30 8.09
CA GLY A 214 5.05 -13.23 7.02
C GLY A 214 5.94 -13.07 5.79
N ASP A 215 5.84 -14.01 4.86
CA ASP A 215 6.46 -13.91 3.54
C ASP A 215 5.67 -12.88 2.69
N PRO A 216 6.32 -11.85 2.12
CA PRO A 216 5.69 -10.87 1.24
C PRO A 216 4.90 -11.49 0.07
N ARG A 217 5.32 -12.65 -0.40
CA ARG A 217 4.63 -13.41 -1.45
C ARG A 217 3.18 -13.72 -1.08
N THR A 218 2.87 -13.90 0.21
CA THR A 218 1.47 -14.11 0.68
C THR A 218 0.55 -12.94 0.32
N VAL A 219 1.08 -11.70 0.34
CA VAL A 219 0.34 -10.51 -0.09
C VAL A 219 0.12 -10.54 -1.60
N ALA A 220 1.15 -10.87 -2.37
CA ALA A 220 1.05 -11.01 -3.83
C ALA A 220 0.04 -12.09 -4.24
N GLU A 221 0.02 -13.23 -3.56
CA GLU A 221 -0.96 -14.30 -3.78
C GLU A 221 -2.40 -13.85 -3.45
N LYS A 222 -2.57 -13.02 -2.43
CA LYS A 222 -3.88 -12.43 -2.13
C LYS A 222 -4.30 -11.47 -3.22
N ILE A 223 -3.41 -10.62 -3.72
CA ILE A 223 -3.69 -9.70 -4.83
C ILE A 223 -4.04 -10.48 -6.10
N LEU A 224 -3.30 -11.54 -6.44
CA LEU A 224 -3.63 -12.42 -7.57
C LEU A 224 -5.07 -12.96 -7.48
N ARG A 225 -5.46 -13.50 -6.31
CA ARG A 225 -6.84 -14.01 -6.10
C ARG A 225 -7.90 -12.90 -6.23
N ILE A 226 -7.56 -11.67 -5.87
CA ILE A 226 -8.45 -10.52 -6.05
C ILE A 226 -8.60 -10.21 -7.55
N VAL A 227 -7.48 -10.18 -8.27
CA VAL A 227 -7.45 -9.91 -9.72
C VAL A 227 -8.26 -10.96 -10.50
N GLU A 228 -8.13 -12.23 -10.14
CA GLU A 228 -8.87 -13.35 -10.78
C GLU A 228 -10.33 -13.41 -10.37
N SER A 229 -10.76 -12.69 -9.34
CA SER A 229 -12.13 -12.75 -8.83
C SER A 229 -13.11 -11.94 -9.67
N ARG A 230 -14.23 -12.58 -10.05
CA ARG A 230 -15.33 -11.88 -10.71
C ARG A 230 -16.09 -10.93 -9.78
N SER A 231 -16.10 -11.21 -8.46
CA SER A 231 -16.78 -10.40 -7.45
C SER A 231 -15.90 -10.24 -6.20
N PRO A 232 -14.81 -9.43 -6.28
CA PRO A 232 -13.93 -9.24 -5.13
C PRO A 232 -14.64 -8.47 -4.01
N ARG A 233 -14.31 -8.83 -2.76
CA ARG A 233 -14.74 -8.07 -1.58
C ARG A 233 -14.02 -6.73 -1.51
N LEU A 234 -14.51 -5.85 -0.66
CA LEU A 234 -13.85 -4.56 -0.42
C LEU A 234 -12.54 -4.76 0.36
N GLU A 235 -12.57 -5.44 1.48
CA GLU A 235 -11.44 -5.53 2.43
C GLU A 235 -10.87 -6.95 2.50
N TYR A 236 -9.53 -7.02 2.54
CA TYR A 236 -8.75 -8.25 2.66
C TYR A 236 -7.63 -8.09 3.67
N LEU A 237 -7.85 -8.62 4.86
CA LEU A 237 -6.83 -8.71 5.90
C LEU A 237 -5.85 -9.84 5.56
N VAL A 238 -4.53 -9.55 5.60
CA VAL A 238 -3.49 -10.51 5.23
C VAL A 238 -2.48 -10.72 6.36
N GLY A 239 -2.08 -11.96 6.57
CA GLY A 239 -1.23 -12.34 7.69
C GLY A 239 -2.01 -12.34 9.01
N LYS A 240 -1.40 -11.79 10.07
CA LYS A 240 -2.02 -11.73 11.41
C LYS A 240 -3.03 -10.58 11.59
N SER A 241 -3.27 -9.75 10.56
CA SER A 241 -4.15 -8.58 10.62
C SER A 241 -5.55 -8.91 11.11
N GLY A 242 -6.13 -10.03 10.64
CA GLY A 242 -7.46 -10.46 11.05
C GLY A 242 -7.56 -10.74 12.55
N ARG A 243 -6.53 -11.37 13.14
CA ARG A 243 -6.45 -11.63 14.57
C ARG A 243 -6.38 -10.33 15.38
N TYR A 244 -5.53 -9.40 14.98
CA TYR A 244 -5.37 -8.13 15.69
C TYR A 244 -6.64 -7.28 15.60
N ARG A 245 -7.28 -7.22 14.43
CA ARG A 245 -8.56 -6.51 14.27
C ARG A 245 -9.66 -7.14 15.14
N ALA A 246 -9.75 -8.46 15.17
CA ALA A 246 -10.71 -9.14 16.05
C ALA A 246 -10.46 -8.85 17.53
N MET A 247 -9.20 -8.84 17.97
CA MET A 247 -8.83 -8.47 19.33
C MET A 247 -9.28 -7.05 19.67
N LYS A 248 -9.06 -6.07 18.79
CA LYS A 248 -9.50 -4.69 18.98
C LYS A 248 -11.01 -4.55 19.11
N LEU A 249 -11.78 -5.37 18.39
CA LEU A 249 -13.25 -5.33 18.41
C LEU A 249 -13.86 -5.99 19.66
N VAL A 250 -13.15 -6.94 20.28
CA VAL A 250 -13.69 -7.76 21.37
C VAL A 250 -13.16 -7.32 22.75
N LEU A 251 -11.91 -6.86 22.82
CA LEU A 251 -11.31 -6.46 24.08
C LEU A 251 -11.82 -5.07 24.52
N PRO A 252 -12.00 -4.84 25.82
CA PRO A 252 -12.16 -3.50 26.36
C PRO A 252 -10.99 -2.60 25.92
N GLU A 253 -11.27 -1.32 25.66
CA GLU A 253 -10.28 -0.37 25.14
C GLU A 253 -9.02 -0.30 26.02
N SER A 254 -9.20 -0.21 27.35
CA SER A 254 -8.08 -0.19 28.31
C SER A 254 -7.19 -1.44 28.25
N SER A 255 -7.81 -2.61 28.03
CA SER A 255 -7.05 -3.87 27.91
C SER A 255 -6.27 -3.93 26.60
N PHE A 256 -6.88 -3.42 25.51
CA PHE A 256 -6.23 -3.34 24.22
C PHE A 256 -5.07 -2.34 24.24
N GLU A 257 -5.28 -1.15 24.81
CA GLU A 257 -4.25 -0.12 25.01
C GLU A 257 -3.07 -0.67 25.83
N SER A 258 -3.34 -1.29 26.98
CA SER A 258 -2.29 -1.92 27.80
C SER A 258 -1.51 -2.98 27.01
N GLY A 259 -2.19 -3.73 26.15
CA GLY A 259 -1.54 -4.70 25.25
C GLY A 259 -0.60 -4.05 24.25
N VAL A 260 -1.00 -2.92 23.64
CA VAL A 260 -0.18 -2.13 22.73
C VAL A 260 1.04 -1.56 23.46
N ARG A 261 0.83 -0.86 24.59
CA ARG A 261 1.90 -0.28 25.41
C ARG A 261 2.94 -1.33 25.80
N ARG A 262 2.49 -2.49 26.29
CA ARG A 262 3.38 -3.62 26.64
C ARG A 262 4.15 -4.16 25.44
N ARG A 263 3.48 -4.29 24.27
CA ARG A 263 4.14 -4.79 23.03
C ARG A 263 5.28 -3.89 22.59
N TYR A 264 5.06 -2.57 22.66
CA TYR A 264 6.04 -1.56 22.23
C TYR A 264 6.91 -1.04 23.41
N LYS A 265 6.81 -1.66 24.58
CA LYS A 265 7.63 -1.36 25.76
C LYS A 265 7.58 0.13 26.16
N LEU A 266 6.38 0.70 26.15
CA LEU A 266 6.15 2.12 26.43
C LEU A 266 6.02 2.44 27.92
N ASP A 267 5.98 1.43 28.78
CA ASP A 267 5.92 1.55 30.25
C ASP A 267 7.31 1.41 30.85
#